data_7bb9e0cbbc35146e79acbc525e634b16
#
_entry.id   7bb9e0cbbc35146e79acbc525e634b16
#
_cell.length_a   1.000
_cell.length_b   1.000
_cell.length_c   1.000
_cell.angle_alpha   90.00
_cell.angle_beta   90.00
_cell.angle_gamma   90.00
#
_symmetry.space_group_name_H-M   'P 1'
#
loop_
_entity.id
_entity.type
_entity.pdbx_description
1 polymer ?
#
loop_
_entity_poly.entity_id
_entity_poly.type
_entity_poly.pdbx_seq_one_letter_code
_entity_poly.pdbx_strand_id
1 'polypeptide(L)'
;LPVEVIHFHAWCYQQLNAHRRLPPRSKNFIELMENALTVAFEEGAIKPEQYSAVLIDEGHDFKPEWLRILAKMPDNKDSSLLFLYDDAQSIYQKKKALDFTLSSVDIKAQGRTTILDTNYRNTRQILHFASSVAFNYLNNHIQASLKYQQPAAGGLSGKYPALASFDNQDEEITRVLDWVTEQR
;
A
#
# COMPACT_ATOMS: atom_id res chain seq x y z
N LEU A 1 -23.69 2.06 -10.73
CA LEU A 1 -22.61 3.04 -10.84
C LEU A 1 -21.41 2.36 -11.49
N PRO A 2 -20.73 2.99 -12.47
CA PRO A 2 -19.50 2.45 -13.03
C PRO A 2 -18.40 2.46 -11.95
N VAL A 3 -17.64 1.37 -11.84
CA VAL A 3 -16.45 1.27 -10.97
C VAL A 3 -15.23 1.39 -11.88
N GLU A 4 -14.37 2.34 -11.57
CA GLU A 4 -13.07 2.49 -12.22
C GLU A 4 -11.98 1.99 -11.27
N VAL A 5 -11.12 1.09 -11.75
CA VAL A 5 -9.93 0.62 -11.03
C VAL A 5 -8.72 1.15 -11.77
N ILE A 6 -7.92 1.98 -11.11
CA ILE A 6 -6.83 2.70 -11.75
C ILE A 6 -5.64 2.83 -10.80
N HIS A 7 -4.43 2.74 -11.34
CA HIS A 7 -3.21 3.04 -10.59
C HIS A 7 -3.10 4.55 -10.33
N PHE A 8 -2.64 4.95 -9.14
CA PHE A 8 -2.60 6.35 -8.73
C PHE A 8 -1.94 7.28 -9.76
N HIS A 9 -0.74 6.93 -10.25
CA HIS A 9 -0.06 7.78 -11.23
C HIS A 9 -0.79 7.84 -12.60
N ALA A 10 -1.53 6.80 -12.98
CA ALA A 10 -2.37 6.86 -14.17
C ALA A 10 -3.55 7.81 -13.98
N TRP A 11 -4.16 7.82 -12.77
CA TRP A 11 -5.17 8.79 -12.39
C TRP A 11 -4.62 10.23 -12.41
N CYS A 12 -3.42 10.47 -11.82
CA CYS A 12 -2.76 11.78 -11.90
C CYS A 12 -2.60 12.26 -13.34
N TYR A 13 -2.14 11.36 -14.22
CA TYR A 13 -1.98 11.67 -15.63
C TYR A 13 -3.31 12.06 -16.27
N GLN A 14 -4.39 11.30 -16.02
CA GLN A 14 -5.71 11.61 -16.57
C GLN A 14 -6.20 12.98 -16.09
N GLN A 15 -6.11 13.27 -14.80
CA GLN A 15 -6.53 14.55 -14.22
C GLN A 15 -5.76 15.72 -14.86
N LEU A 16 -4.45 15.64 -14.91
CA LEU A 16 -3.62 16.70 -15.46
C LEU A 16 -3.80 16.87 -16.98
N ASN A 17 -3.97 15.77 -17.71
CA ASN A 17 -4.22 15.82 -19.14
C ASN A 17 -5.56 16.48 -19.48
N ALA A 18 -6.61 16.16 -18.75
CA ALA A 18 -7.93 16.78 -18.91
C ALA A 18 -7.89 18.30 -18.72
N HIS A 19 -7.02 18.78 -17.85
CA HIS A 19 -6.84 20.20 -17.53
C HIS A 19 -5.65 20.87 -18.27
N ARG A 20 -5.01 20.16 -19.21
CA ARG A 20 -3.82 20.65 -19.97
C ARG A 20 -2.67 21.10 -19.08
N ARG A 21 -2.44 20.40 -17.98
CA ARG A 21 -1.44 20.69 -16.95
C ARG A 21 -0.32 19.64 -16.89
N LEU A 22 -0.22 18.75 -17.88
CA LEU A 22 0.85 17.75 -17.90
C LEU A 22 2.22 18.44 -18.03
N PRO A 23 3.20 18.06 -17.20
CA PRO A 23 4.56 18.55 -17.33
C PRO A 23 5.23 17.96 -18.59
N PRO A 24 6.32 18.58 -19.07
CA PRO A 24 7.10 18.04 -20.19
C PRO A 24 7.70 16.68 -19.81
N ARG A 25 7.78 15.76 -20.78
CA ARG A 25 8.40 14.45 -20.58
C ARG A 25 9.90 14.60 -20.31
N SER A 26 10.35 14.04 -19.19
CA SER A 26 11.73 14.10 -18.71
C SER A 26 12.07 12.84 -17.91
N LYS A 27 13.32 12.70 -17.48
CA LYS A 27 13.72 11.60 -16.57
C LYS A 27 12.96 11.66 -15.24
N ASN A 28 12.57 12.85 -14.78
CA ASN A 28 11.85 13.07 -13.53
C ASN A 28 10.34 13.29 -13.76
N PHE A 29 9.80 12.75 -14.85
CA PHE A 29 8.41 13.01 -15.25
C PHE A 29 7.39 12.68 -14.14
N ILE A 30 7.58 11.58 -13.42
CA ILE A 30 6.67 11.17 -12.33
C ILE A 30 6.65 12.21 -11.21
N GLU A 31 7.81 12.64 -10.73
CA GLU A 31 7.93 13.67 -9.69
C GLU A 31 7.32 15.01 -10.11
N LEU A 32 7.59 15.42 -11.35
CA LEU A 32 6.99 16.63 -11.91
C LEU A 32 5.47 16.54 -12.02
N MET A 33 4.95 15.36 -12.36
CA MET A 33 3.51 15.10 -12.44
C MET A 33 2.85 15.14 -11.06
N GLU A 34 3.48 14.57 -10.04
CA GLU A 34 2.99 14.63 -8.66
C GLU A 34 2.92 16.07 -8.14
N ASN A 35 3.96 16.85 -8.37
CA ASN A 35 4.00 18.27 -8.01
C ASN A 35 2.95 19.08 -8.78
N ALA A 36 2.81 18.82 -10.09
CA ALA A 36 1.80 19.48 -10.92
C ALA A 36 0.37 19.15 -10.47
N LEU A 37 0.11 17.92 -9.99
CA LEU A 37 -1.18 17.52 -9.42
C LEU A 37 -1.53 18.36 -8.20
N THR A 38 -0.58 18.49 -7.26
CA THR A 38 -0.77 19.28 -6.03
C THR A 38 -1.08 20.74 -6.37
N VAL A 39 -0.27 21.35 -7.23
CA VAL A 39 -0.48 22.74 -7.67
C VAL A 39 -1.84 22.91 -8.38
N ALA A 40 -2.18 22.01 -9.31
CA ALA A 40 -3.44 22.09 -10.04
C ALA A 40 -4.66 21.93 -9.13
N PHE A 41 -4.54 21.16 -8.06
CA PHE A 41 -5.60 21.00 -7.05
C PHE A 41 -5.71 22.27 -6.18
N GLU A 42 -4.62 22.82 -5.70
CA GLU A 42 -4.57 24.04 -4.89
C GLU A 42 -5.11 25.27 -5.65
N GLU A 43 -4.80 25.37 -6.95
CA GLU A 43 -5.33 26.41 -7.84
C GLU A 43 -6.80 26.19 -8.22
N GLY A 44 -7.41 25.07 -7.81
CA GLY A 44 -8.79 24.72 -8.11
C GLY A 44 -9.04 24.34 -9.58
N ALA A 45 -8.00 24.02 -10.36
CA ALA A 45 -8.13 23.46 -11.69
C ALA A 45 -8.72 22.04 -11.63
N ILE A 46 -8.23 21.23 -10.71
CA ILE A 46 -8.81 19.91 -10.39
C ILE A 46 -9.82 20.11 -9.26
N LYS A 47 -11.09 19.80 -9.53
CA LYS A 47 -12.17 19.99 -8.56
C LYS A 47 -12.22 18.82 -7.56
N PRO A 48 -12.60 19.07 -6.30
CA PRO A 48 -12.99 18.01 -5.37
C PRO A 48 -14.33 17.39 -5.78
N GLU A 49 -14.79 16.39 -5.02
CA GLU A 49 -16.16 15.83 -5.12
C GLU A 49 -16.49 15.22 -6.48
N GLN A 50 -15.53 14.52 -7.08
CA GLN A 50 -15.69 13.92 -8.41
C GLN A 50 -16.29 12.51 -8.38
N TYR A 51 -16.28 11.84 -7.23
CA TYR A 51 -16.64 10.43 -7.09
C TYR A 51 -17.63 10.22 -5.96
N SER A 52 -18.58 9.29 -6.14
CA SER A 52 -19.51 8.90 -5.05
C SER A 52 -18.79 8.14 -3.93
N ALA A 53 -17.71 7.42 -4.26
CA ALA A 53 -16.85 6.75 -3.29
C ALA A 53 -15.42 6.62 -3.83
N VAL A 54 -14.44 6.59 -2.91
CA VAL A 54 -13.03 6.34 -3.22
C VAL A 54 -12.53 5.20 -2.35
N LEU A 55 -11.91 4.19 -2.97
CA LEU A 55 -11.21 3.11 -2.29
C LEU A 55 -9.71 3.27 -2.55
N ILE A 56 -8.92 3.29 -1.48
CA ILE A 56 -7.46 3.34 -1.55
C ILE A 56 -6.94 2.03 -0.99
N ASP A 57 -6.28 1.26 -1.84
CA ASP A 57 -5.57 0.05 -1.45
C ASP A 57 -4.09 0.35 -1.28
N GLU A 58 -3.39 -0.42 -0.43
CA GLU A 58 -1.96 -0.24 -0.10
C GLU A 58 -1.64 1.21 0.33
N GLY A 59 -2.52 1.79 1.12
CA GLY A 59 -2.44 3.21 1.52
C GLY A 59 -1.15 3.62 2.22
N HIS A 60 -0.38 2.66 2.74
CA HIS A 60 0.94 2.90 3.35
C HIS A 60 2.01 3.32 2.33
N ASP A 61 1.77 3.11 1.03
CA ASP A 61 2.65 3.55 -0.06
C ASP A 61 2.36 4.98 -0.52
N PHE A 62 1.26 5.58 -0.03
CA PHE A 62 0.85 6.91 -0.46
C PHE A 62 1.53 8.02 0.34
N LYS A 63 1.94 9.07 -0.35
CA LYS A 63 2.44 10.29 0.29
C LYS A 63 1.30 11.08 0.94
N PRO A 64 1.54 11.78 2.05
CA PRO A 64 0.52 12.59 2.71
C PRO A 64 -0.19 13.60 1.79
N GLU A 65 0.55 14.21 0.87
CA GLU A 65 0.02 15.19 -0.08
C GLU A 65 -1.03 14.58 -1.01
N TRP A 66 -0.79 13.35 -1.46
CA TRP A 66 -1.73 12.62 -2.33
C TRP A 66 -3.00 12.25 -1.58
N LEU A 67 -2.86 11.81 -0.33
CA LEU A 67 -4.00 11.46 0.52
C LEU A 67 -4.89 12.66 0.82
N ARG A 68 -4.30 13.87 1.03
CA ARG A 68 -5.08 15.10 1.21
C ARG A 68 -5.93 15.44 -0.01
N ILE A 69 -5.44 15.17 -1.21
CA ILE A 69 -6.21 15.35 -2.45
C ILE A 69 -7.30 14.28 -2.53
N LEU A 70 -6.93 13.00 -2.37
CA LEU A 70 -7.87 11.88 -2.48
C LEU A 70 -8.97 11.91 -1.43
N ALA A 71 -8.69 12.39 -0.22
CA ALA A 71 -9.69 12.54 0.84
C ALA A 71 -10.79 13.55 0.49
N LYS A 72 -10.54 14.45 -0.47
CA LYS A 72 -11.49 15.47 -0.95
C LYS A 72 -12.22 15.06 -2.23
N MET A 73 -11.89 13.89 -2.80
CA MET A 73 -12.50 13.41 -4.04
C MET A 73 -13.91 12.80 -3.88
N PRO A 74 -14.27 12.14 -2.76
CA PRO A 74 -15.64 11.72 -2.56
C PRO A 74 -16.59 12.91 -2.47
N ASP A 75 -17.81 12.76 -3.02
CA ASP A 75 -18.84 13.78 -2.87
C ASP A 75 -19.23 13.95 -1.37
N ASN A 76 -19.71 15.16 -1.02
CA ASN A 76 -20.03 15.48 0.37
C ASN A 76 -21.27 14.78 0.92
N LYS A 77 -22.07 14.12 0.08
CA LYS A 77 -23.35 13.53 0.50
C LYS A 77 -23.15 12.32 1.39
N ASP A 78 -22.21 11.46 1.02
CA ASP A 78 -21.94 10.22 1.76
C ASP A 78 -20.51 10.10 2.28
N SER A 79 -19.56 10.94 1.80
CA SER A 79 -18.13 10.96 2.19
C SER A 79 -17.52 9.57 2.22
N SER A 80 -17.81 8.75 1.22
CA SER A 80 -17.46 7.33 1.21
C SER A 80 -15.99 7.15 0.80
N LEU A 81 -15.11 7.14 1.81
CA LEU A 81 -13.69 6.84 1.64
C LEU A 81 -13.34 5.56 2.41
N LEU A 82 -12.85 4.54 1.71
CA LEU A 82 -12.24 3.37 2.31
C LEU A 82 -10.71 3.43 2.11
N PHE A 83 -9.98 3.37 3.20
CA PHE A 83 -8.53 3.40 3.22
C PHE A 83 -8.00 2.09 3.81
N LEU A 84 -7.36 1.27 3.00
CA LEU A 84 -6.75 0.00 3.40
C LEU A 84 -5.24 0.17 3.46
N TYR A 85 -4.62 -0.23 4.56
CA TYR A 85 -3.18 -0.17 4.74
C TYR A 85 -2.70 -1.29 5.65
N ASP A 86 -1.43 -1.63 5.55
CA ASP A 86 -0.80 -2.68 6.34
C ASP A 86 0.42 -2.12 7.09
N ASP A 87 0.31 -2.03 8.41
CA ASP A 87 1.40 -1.55 9.26
C ASP A 87 2.64 -2.45 9.20
N ALA A 88 2.45 -3.76 8.96
CA ALA A 88 3.56 -4.71 8.94
C ALA A 88 4.43 -4.60 7.68
N GLN A 89 3.89 -4.12 6.56
CA GLN A 89 4.66 -3.98 5.31
C GLN A 89 5.66 -2.83 5.34
N SER A 90 5.47 -1.84 6.19
CA SER A 90 6.43 -0.76 6.42
C SER A 90 7.76 -1.22 7.05
N ILE A 91 7.82 -2.44 7.57
CA ILE A 91 9.01 -3.05 8.17
C ILE A 91 10.22 -2.96 7.22
N TYR A 92 10.01 -3.19 5.93
CA TYR A 92 11.07 -3.14 4.91
C TYR A 92 11.60 -1.74 4.63
N GLN A 93 10.86 -0.69 4.96
CA GLN A 93 11.24 0.69 4.70
C GLN A 93 11.95 1.40 5.86
N LYS A 94 12.17 0.73 7.01
CA LYS A 94 12.72 1.30 8.26
C LYS A 94 11.94 2.54 8.75
N LYS A 95 10.69 2.72 8.33
CA LYS A 95 9.80 3.80 8.71
C LYS A 95 8.60 3.23 9.46
N LYS A 96 7.91 4.05 10.24
CA LYS A 96 6.56 3.71 10.69
C LYS A 96 5.67 3.53 9.46
N ALA A 97 4.69 2.64 9.52
CA ALA A 97 3.74 2.40 8.43
C ALA A 97 3.15 3.70 7.88
N LEU A 98 2.78 4.56 8.79
CA LEU A 98 2.39 5.93 8.49
C LEU A 98 3.25 6.84 9.37
N ASP A 99 4.05 7.71 8.78
CA ASP A 99 4.81 8.75 9.47
C ASP A 99 3.93 9.99 9.74
N PHE A 100 2.64 9.88 9.48
CA PHE A 100 1.61 10.89 9.69
C PHE A 100 0.37 10.26 10.35
N THR A 101 -0.54 11.09 10.86
CA THR A 101 -1.86 10.64 11.34
C THR A 101 -2.90 10.76 10.23
N LEU A 102 -3.88 9.85 10.19
CA LEU A 102 -4.97 9.91 9.19
C LEU A 102 -5.73 11.24 9.26
N SER A 103 -5.89 11.81 10.46
CA SER A 103 -6.51 13.12 10.63
C SER A 103 -5.69 14.28 10.03
N SER A 104 -4.35 14.17 9.95
CA SER A 104 -3.51 15.21 9.35
C SER A 104 -3.57 15.24 7.83
N VAL A 105 -4.18 14.24 7.22
CA VAL A 105 -4.46 14.14 5.78
C VAL A 105 -5.97 14.16 5.48
N ASP A 106 -6.77 14.73 6.37
CA ASP A 106 -8.22 14.91 6.24
C ASP A 106 -9.04 13.58 6.22
N ILE A 107 -8.43 12.44 6.59
CA ILE A 107 -9.12 11.15 6.67
C ILE A 107 -9.72 10.97 8.08
N LYS A 108 -11.05 11.00 8.19
CA LYS A 108 -11.79 10.88 9.46
C LYS A 108 -11.98 9.42 9.85
N ALA A 109 -10.94 8.81 10.42
CA ALA A 109 -10.94 7.38 10.80
C ALA A 109 -11.37 7.11 12.25
N GLN A 110 -11.51 8.13 13.10
CA GLN A 110 -11.85 7.94 14.52
C GLN A 110 -13.18 7.21 14.69
N GLY A 111 -13.16 6.07 15.41
CA GLY A 111 -14.33 5.21 15.61
C GLY A 111 -14.78 4.42 14.38
N ARG A 112 -13.99 4.46 13.28
CA ARG A 112 -14.30 3.81 12.01
C ARG A 112 -13.17 2.90 11.52
N THR A 113 -12.27 2.51 12.41
CA THR A 113 -11.15 1.61 12.10
C THR A 113 -11.52 0.19 12.48
N THR A 114 -11.30 -0.74 11.55
CA THR A 114 -11.43 -2.18 11.76
C THR A 114 -10.11 -2.85 11.41
N ILE A 115 -9.63 -3.71 12.30
CA ILE A 115 -8.44 -4.54 12.06
C ILE A 115 -8.91 -5.85 11.45
N LEU A 116 -8.34 -6.20 10.28
CA LEU A 116 -8.54 -7.50 9.66
C LEU A 116 -7.50 -8.46 10.22
N ASP A 117 -7.92 -9.34 11.11
CA ASP A 117 -7.06 -10.24 11.89
C ASP A 117 -6.95 -11.65 11.32
N THR A 118 -7.69 -11.97 10.25
CA THR A 118 -7.72 -13.29 9.66
C THR A 118 -7.08 -13.30 8.26
N ASN A 119 -6.04 -14.11 8.09
CA ASN A 119 -5.37 -14.31 6.81
C ASN A 119 -5.94 -15.54 6.09
N TYR A 120 -6.64 -15.29 4.98
CA TYR A 120 -7.22 -16.33 4.12
C TYR A 120 -6.34 -16.70 2.92
N ARG A 121 -5.34 -15.88 2.60
CA ARG A 121 -4.48 -16.04 1.43
C ARG A 121 -3.43 -17.11 1.61
N ASN A 122 -2.85 -17.17 2.80
CA ASN A 122 -1.69 -18.01 3.07
C ASN A 122 -2.08 -19.26 3.86
N THR A 123 -1.32 -20.36 3.67
CA THR A 123 -1.44 -21.52 4.53
C THR A 123 -0.93 -21.21 5.94
N ARG A 124 -1.36 -22.00 6.93
CA ARG A 124 -0.88 -21.83 8.32
C ARG A 124 0.64 -21.86 8.42
N GLN A 125 1.29 -22.73 7.64
CA GLN A 125 2.75 -22.90 7.66
C GLN A 125 3.47 -21.66 7.13
N ILE A 126 2.98 -21.10 6.00
CA ILE A 126 3.52 -19.85 5.45
C ILE A 126 3.28 -18.69 6.42
N LEU A 127 2.07 -18.57 6.94
CA LEU A 127 1.73 -17.51 7.88
C LEU A 127 2.57 -17.57 9.16
N HIS A 128 2.75 -18.77 9.73
CA HIS A 128 3.58 -18.96 10.92
C HIS A 128 5.04 -18.57 10.65
N PHE A 129 5.60 -18.98 9.52
CA PHE A 129 6.97 -18.64 9.14
C PHE A 129 7.12 -17.11 8.96
N ALA A 130 6.24 -16.49 8.18
CA ALA A 130 6.25 -15.04 7.94
C ALA A 130 6.09 -14.24 9.24
N SER A 131 5.18 -14.68 10.11
CA SER A 131 4.96 -14.03 11.42
C SER A 131 6.18 -14.15 12.34
N SER A 132 6.89 -15.28 12.33
CA SER A 132 8.11 -15.42 13.14
C SER A 132 9.25 -14.51 12.66
N VAL A 133 9.37 -14.33 11.34
CA VAL A 133 10.35 -13.39 10.77
C VAL A 133 9.98 -11.96 11.14
N ALA A 134 8.71 -11.58 10.96
CA ALA A 134 8.21 -10.25 11.30
C ALA A 134 8.37 -9.94 12.80
N PHE A 135 8.02 -10.87 13.67
CA PHE A 135 8.15 -10.72 15.12
C PHE A 135 9.61 -10.52 15.57
N ASN A 136 10.52 -11.32 15.05
CA ASN A 136 11.96 -11.18 15.36
C ASN A 136 12.51 -9.84 14.88
N TYR A 137 12.10 -9.38 13.70
CA TYR A 137 12.51 -8.10 13.18
C TYR A 137 11.98 -6.94 14.03
N LEU A 138 10.69 -6.97 14.35
CA LEU A 138 10.00 -5.93 15.13
C LEU A 138 10.59 -5.80 16.55
N ASN A 139 10.84 -6.92 17.24
CA ASN A 139 11.42 -6.90 18.57
C ASN A 139 12.85 -6.36 18.60
N ASN A 140 13.61 -6.55 17.52
CA ASN A 140 15.00 -6.11 17.48
C ASN A 140 15.19 -4.66 16.98
N HIS A 141 14.19 -4.08 16.30
CA HIS A 141 14.38 -2.82 15.57
C HIS A 141 13.33 -1.74 15.86
N ILE A 142 12.21 -2.07 16.51
CA ILE A 142 11.12 -1.13 16.74
C ILE A 142 10.80 -1.06 18.24
N GLN A 143 10.85 0.15 18.80
CA GLN A 143 10.41 0.40 20.17
C GLN A 143 8.93 -0.01 20.37
N ALA A 144 8.64 -0.53 21.54
CA ALA A 144 7.43 -1.22 22.02
C ALA A 144 6.04 -0.55 21.79
N SER A 145 5.89 0.37 20.86
CA SER A 145 4.63 1.10 20.62
C SER A 145 3.70 0.48 19.56
N LEU A 146 4.21 -0.44 18.73
CA LEU A 146 3.40 -1.18 17.77
C LEU A 146 3.05 -2.55 18.36
N LYS A 147 1.81 -2.72 18.77
CA LYS A 147 1.29 -4.06 19.10
C LYS A 147 1.10 -4.81 17.78
N TYR A 148 2.14 -5.54 17.35
CA TYR A 148 1.97 -6.50 16.26
C TYR A 148 0.95 -7.55 16.70
N GLN A 149 -0.18 -7.58 16.04
CA GLN A 149 -1.20 -8.60 16.24
C GLN A 149 -0.96 -9.69 15.18
N GLN A 150 -0.57 -10.87 15.65
CA GLN A 150 -0.38 -12.01 14.75
C GLN A 150 -1.73 -12.39 14.13
N PRO A 151 -1.85 -12.40 12.78
CA PRO A 151 -3.11 -12.75 12.14
C PRO A 151 -3.43 -14.22 12.34
N ALA A 152 -4.72 -14.53 12.55
CA ALA A 152 -5.23 -15.88 12.60
C ALA A 152 -5.20 -16.53 11.21
N ALA A 153 -4.88 -17.82 11.14
CA ALA A 153 -4.91 -18.56 9.89
C ALA A 153 -6.33 -18.92 9.46
N GLY A 154 -6.73 -18.58 8.26
CA GLY A 154 -8.06 -18.84 7.68
C GLY A 154 -8.36 -20.30 7.30
N GLY A 155 -7.59 -21.26 7.82
CA GLY A 155 -7.91 -22.69 7.71
C GLY A 155 -7.12 -23.48 6.66
N LEU A 156 -6.46 -22.85 5.70
CA LEU A 156 -5.65 -23.55 4.70
C LEU A 156 -4.38 -24.16 5.34
N SER A 157 -4.04 -25.37 4.93
CA SER A 157 -2.81 -26.05 5.33
C SER A 157 -1.96 -26.37 4.10
N GLY A 158 -0.64 -26.33 4.23
CA GLY A 158 0.28 -26.59 3.14
C GLY A 158 1.63 -27.10 3.61
N LYS A 159 2.61 -27.16 2.73
CA LYS A 159 3.99 -27.52 3.08
C LYS A 159 4.64 -26.39 3.88
N TYR A 160 5.58 -26.75 4.75
CA TYR A 160 6.42 -25.74 5.42
C TYR A 160 7.30 -25.04 4.40
N PRO A 161 7.50 -23.72 4.54
CA PRO A 161 8.49 -22.97 3.76
C PRO A 161 9.89 -23.57 3.95
N ALA A 162 10.63 -23.71 2.87
CA ALA A 162 12.03 -24.09 2.90
C ALA A 162 12.90 -22.83 2.82
N LEU A 163 13.94 -22.78 3.65
CA LEU A 163 14.97 -21.74 3.60
C LEU A 163 16.26 -22.37 3.13
N ALA A 164 16.86 -21.83 2.10
CA ALA A 164 18.17 -22.22 1.61
C ALA A 164 19.11 -21.02 1.57
N SER A 165 20.39 -21.26 1.84
CA SER A 165 21.45 -20.27 1.74
C SER A 165 22.47 -20.74 0.73
N PHE A 166 23.00 -19.85 -0.08
CA PHE A 166 23.96 -20.14 -1.13
C PHE A 166 25.17 -19.21 -1.00
N ASP A 167 26.32 -19.66 -1.45
CA ASP A 167 27.55 -18.88 -1.37
C ASP A 167 27.61 -17.78 -2.44
N ASN A 168 26.88 -17.96 -3.52
CA ASN A 168 26.80 -16.98 -4.62
C ASN A 168 25.45 -17.04 -5.36
N GLN A 169 25.20 -16.02 -6.16
CA GLN A 169 23.94 -15.85 -6.91
C GLN A 169 23.73 -16.92 -7.99
N ASP A 170 24.81 -17.44 -8.60
CA ASP A 170 24.68 -18.45 -9.68
C ASP A 170 24.18 -19.77 -9.13
N GLU A 171 24.63 -20.17 -7.95
CA GLU A 171 24.13 -21.36 -7.24
C GLU A 171 22.66 -21.19 -6.85
N GLU A 172 22.28 -20.01 -6.34
CA GLU A 172 20.90 -19.68 -6.01
C GLU A 172 20.00 -19.80 -7.24
N ILE A 173 20.37 -19.19 -8.36
CA ILE A 173 19.61 -19.25 -9.62
C ILE A 173 19.48 -20.68 -10.11
N THR A 174 20.59 -21.44 -10.11
CA THR A 174 20.59 -22.84 -10.54
C THR A 174 19.61 -23.66 -9.71
N ARG A 175 19.65 -23.52 -8.39
CA ARG A 175 18.75 -24.26 -7.50
C ARG A 175 17.27 -23.89 -7.70
N VAL A 176 16.98 -22.59 -7.93
CA VAL A 176 15.61 -22.14 -8.24
C VAL A 176 15.10 -22.75 -9.54
N LEU A 177 15.93 -22.80 -10.59
CA LEU A 177 15.59 -23.41 -11.87
C LEU A 177 15.32 -24.91 -11.75
N ASP A 178 16.17 -25.62 -11.01
CA ASP A 178 15.99 -27.05 -10.73
C ASP A 178 14.66 -27.28 -10.01
N TRP A 179 14.41 -26.52 -8.95
CA TRP A 179 13.17 -26.63 -8.18
C TRP A 179 11.92 -26.36 -9.03
N VAL A 180 11.93 -25.34 -9.89
CA VAL A 180 10.81 -25.05 -10.82
C VAL A 180 10.59 -26.22 -11.79
N THR A 181 11.69 -26.85 -12.24
CA THR A 181 11.62 -28.00 -13.14
C THR A 181 11.05 -29.25 -12.45
N GLU A 182 11.41 -29.47 -11.18
CA GLU A 182 10.89 -30.58 -10.36
C GLU A 182 9.39 -30.46 -10.05
N GLN A 183 8.80 -29.24 -10.13
CA GLN A 183 7.37 -29.02 -9.86
C GLN A 183 6.46 -29.17 -11.09
N ARG A 184 7.03 -29.37 -12.28
CA ARG A 184 6.29 -29.64 -13.52
C ARG A 184 6.02 -31.10 -13.70
#